data_3a71252e9d91ff3f84d8c5544fcde5eb
#
_entry.id   3a71252e9d91ff3f84d8c5544fcde5eb
#
_cell.length_a   1.000
_cell.length_b   1.000
_cell.length_c   1.000
_cell.angle_alpha   90.00
_cell.angle_beta   90.00
_cell.angle_gamma   90.00
#
_symmetry.space_group_name_H-M   'P 1'
#
loop_
_entity.id
_entity.type
_entity.pdbx_description
1 polymer ?
#
loop_
_entity_poly.entity_id
_entity_poly.type
_entity_poly.pdbx_seq_one_letter_code
_entity_poly.pdbx_strand_id
1 'polypeptide(L)'
;MMAAASSGPCPEGQQNHGNFLDAPRLERGVTRFWLIRHALVEENARAMMYGTMDVPLCPDSLVAQQPMYEALAHRLPSDACWFITPLSRTRSTAQAIQNAGYGSRDVTVEPGMLEQELGEWQGLSHGEFPKRLERAPHYFWPLSGEEKPPGGESMIDVCARVGSTLERLAGAYPKQDMVLVSHGGAIRAALAHALKISADTALHFSIQNLSLTILECHDGIWRVVTVNELPGI
;
A
#
# COMPACT_ATOMS: atom_id res chain seq x y z
N MET A 1 9.15 -2.19 62.92
CA MET A 1 8.54 -1.05 62.22
C MET A 1 8.88 -1.20 60.74
N MET A 2 7.99 -1.81 59.97
CA MET A 2 8.12 -1.91 58.54
C MET A 2 7.30 -0.77 57.90
N ALA A 3 7.96 0.05 57.08
CA ALA A 3 7.32 1.13 56.38
C ALA A 3 6.55 0.56 55.18
N ALA A 4 5.27 0.87 55.09
CA ALA A 4 4.43 0.55 53.96
C ALA A 4 4.80 1.41 52.73
N ALA A 5 5.11 0.80 51.60
CA ALA A 5 5.26 1.49 50.34
C ALA A 5 3.87 1.92 49.82
N SER A 6 3.67 3.23 49.69
CA SER A 6 2.48 3.80 49.07
C SER A 6 2.51 3.53 47.56
N SER A 7 1.58 2.73 47.08
CA SER A 7 1.27 2.59 45.64
C SER A 7 0.62 3.90 45.17
N GLY A 8 1.35 4.71 44.39
CA GLY A 8 0.79 5.86 43.70
C GLY A 8 -0.22 5.40 42.64
N PRO A 9 -1.21 6.23 42.26
CA PRO A 9 -2.20 5.86 41.25
C PRO A 9 -1.52 5.70 39.92
N CYS A 10 -1.89 4.61 39.23
CA CYS A 10 -1.55 4.35 37.84
C CYS A 10 -2.08 5.54 36.99
N PRO A 11 -1.33 6.04 35.98
CA PRO A 11 -1.86 7.10 35.13
C PRO A 11 -3.10 6.60 34.41
N GLU A 12 -4.22 7.29 34.63
CA GLU A 12 -5.46 7.10 33.89
C GLU A 12 -5.20 7.46 32.40
N GLY A 13 -5.11 6.46 31.52
CA GLY A 13 -4.91 6.68 30.08
C GLY A 13 -4.53 5.46 29.28
N GLN A 14 -4.07 4.38 29.89
CA GLN A 14 -3.92 3.10 29.20
C GLN A 14 -5.22 2.31 29.35
N GLN A 15 -6.15 2.53 28.43
CA GLN A 15 -7.24 1.59 28.23
C GLN A 15 -6.61 0.24 27.87
N ASN A 16 -6.85 -0.73 28.73
CA ASN A 16 -6.40 -2.10 28.57
C ASN A 16 -7.10 -2.67 27.32
N HIS A 17 -6.44 -2.57 26.17
CA HIS A 17 -6.92 -3.11 24.92
C HIS A 17 -6.89 -4.62 25.02
N GLY A 18 -7.99 -5.19 25.46
CA GLY A 18 -8.13 -6.60 25.71
C GLY A 18 -7.73 -7.45 24.51
N ASN A 19 -6.85 -8.38 24.75
CA ASN A 19 -6.47 -9.50 23.86
C ASN A 19 -5.94 -9.12 22.47
N PHE A 20 -4.85 -8.38 22.45
CA PHE A 20 -4.03 -8.11 21.28
C PHE A 20 -3.52 -9.38 20.57
N LEU A 21 -3.41 -10.51 21.27
CA LEU A 21 -2.75 -11.70 20.78
C LEU A 21 -3.70 -12.65 20.02
N ASP A 22 -4.99 -12.71 20.42
CA ASP A 22 -5.87 -13.75 19.93
C ASP A 22 -6.84 -13.30 18.84
N ALA A 23 -7.22 -12.03 18.81
CA ALA A 23 -8.07 -11.44 17.76
C ALA A 23 -7.92 -9.90 17.77
N PRO A 24 -6.95 -9.33 17.07
CA PRO A 24 -6.82 -7.88 16.99
C PRO A 24 -8.07 -7.29 16.35
N ARG A 25 -8.91 -6.64 17.16
CA ARG A 25 -10.05 -5.89 16.65
C ARG A 25 -9.53 -4.60 16.03
N LEU A 26 -10.04 -4.27 14.85
CA LEU A 26 -9.82 -2.96 14.28
C LEU A 26 -10.55 -1.93 15.15
N GLU A 27 -9.81 -1.06 15.82
CA GLU A 27 -10.39 -0.02 16.67
C GLU A 27 -11.15 1.02 15.84
N ARG A 28 -12.26 1.50 16.37
CA ARG A 28 -12.98 2.63 15.76
C ARG A 28 -12.29 3.95 16.12
N GLY A 29 -12.37 4.92 15.21
CA GLY A 29 -11.82 6.25 15.47
C GLY A 29 -10.30 6.35 15.36
N VAL A 30 -9.68 5.43 14.64
CA VAL A 30 -8.26 5.45 14.23
C VAL A 30 -8.18 5.84 12.77
N THR A 31 -7.16 6.57 12.38
CA THR A 31 -6.87 6.83 10.97
C THR A 31 -6.30 5.57 10.33
N ARG A 32 -6.96 5.06 9.32
CA ARG A 32 -6.60 3.76 8.72
C ARG A 32 -6.49 3.83 7.21
N PHE A 33 -5.44 3.22 6.68
CA PHE A 33 -5.14 3.12 5.27
C PHE A 33 -5.33 1.68 4.79
N TRP A 34 -6.24 1.47 3.85
CA TRP A 34 -6.55 0.21 3.20
C TRP A 34 -5.92 0.24 1.81
N LEU A 35 -4.68 -0.22 1.73
CA LEU A 35 -3.86 -0.15 0.53
C LEU A 35 -4.10 -1.39 -0.33
N ILE A 36 -4.58 -1.19 -1.56
CA ILE A 36 -4.88 -2.25 -2.51
C ILE A 36 -3.94 -2.11 -3.70
N ARG A 37 -3.21 -3.16 -4.05
CA ARG A 37 -2.47 -3.18 -5.31
C ARG A 37 -3.46 -3.37 -6.46
N HIS A 38 -3.32 -2.55 -7.51
CA HIS A 38 -4.15 -2.67 -8.72
C HIS A 38 -4.19 -4.11 -9.27
N ALA A 39 -5.24 -4.44 -10.03
CA ALA A 39 -5.40 -5.74 -10.67
C ALA A 39 -4.33 -5.99 -11.74
N LEU A 40 -4.32 -7.21 -12.29
CA LEU A 40 -3.31 -7.63 -13.27
C LEU A 40 -3.41 -6.80 -14.56
N VAL A 41 -2.27 -6.29 -15.03
CA VAL A 41 -2.16 -5.57 -16.31
C VAL A 41 -2.02 -6.54 -17.48
N GLU A 42 -2.20 -6.06 -18.70
CA GLU A 42 -2.04 -6.82 -19.93
C GLU A 42 -0.67 -7.51 -20.03
N GLU A 43 -0.62 -8.61 -20.78
CA GLU A 43 0.57 -9.45 -20.93
C GLU A 43 1.75 -8.68 -21.54
N ASN A 44 1.47 -7.86 -22.56
CA ASN A 44 2.49 -7.03 -23.20
C ASN A 44 3.16 -6.06 -22.23
N ALA A 45 2.39 -5.47 -21.32
CA ALA A 45 2.93 -4.59 -20.29
C ALA A 45 3.79 -5.37 -19.29
N ARG A 46 3.40 -6.61 -18.95
CA ARG A 46 4.16 -7.46 -18.02
C ARG A 46 5.50 -7.94 -18.58
N ALA A 47 5.72 -7.83 -19.88
CA ALA A 47 6.99 -8.18 -20.54
C ALA A 47 8.08 -7.09 -20.40
N MET A 48 7.74 -5.93 -19.86
CA MET A 48 8.64 -4.78 -19.76
C MET A 48 8.57 -4.08 -18.40
N MET A 49 9.52 -3.21 -18.16
CA MET A 49 9.56 -2.29 -17.02
C MET A 49 8.59 -1.12 -17.29
N TYR A 50 7.38 -1.17 -16.75
CA TYR A 50 6.35 -0.17 -17.05
C TYR A 50 6.21 0.96 -16.02
N GLY A 51 6.71 0.81 -14.79
CA GLY A 51 6.73 1.87 -13.76
C GLY A 51 5.47 2.76 -13.77
N THR A 52 5.64 4.04 -14.08
CA THR A 52 4.56 5.03 -14.19
C THR A 52 3.90 5.12 -15.58
N MET A 53 4.31 4.29 -16.54
CA MET A 53 3.58 4.20 -17.83
C MET A 53 2.11 3.83 -17.56
N ASP A 54 1.21 4.47 -18.29
CA ASP A 54 -0.21 4.14 -18.18
C ASP A 54 -0.54 2.93 -19.06
N VAL A 55 -0.60 1.77 -18.42
CA VAL A 55 -0.89 0.48 -19.06
C VAL A 55 -2.24 -0.04 -18.58
N PRO A 56 -3.08 -0.62 -19.48
CA PRO A 56 -4.41 -1.09 -19.13
C PRO A 56 -4.37 -2.40 -18.34
N LEU A 57 -5.49 -2.71 -17.69
CA LEU A 57 -5.71 -4.01 -17.05
C LEU A 57 -5.98 -5.08 -18.08
N CYS A 58 -5.62 -6.32 -17.76
CA CYS A 58 -5.93 -7.51 -18.57
C CYS A 58 -7.44 -7.79 -18.54
N PRO A 59 -8.16 -7.73 -19.69
CA PRO A 59 -9.61 -7.95 -19.72
C PRO A 59 -10.04 -9.32 -19.19
N ASP A 60 -9.32 -10.38 -19.56
CA ASP A 60 -9.62 -11.74 -19.12
C ASP A 60 -9.44 -11.89 -17.61
N SER A 61 -8.41 -11.24 -17.04
CA SER A 61 -8.18 -11.23 -15.60
C SER A 61 -9.25 -10.45 -14.85
N LEU A 62 -9.79 -9.37 -15.42
CA LEU A 62 -10.91 -8.63 -14.83
C LEU A 62 -12.14 -9.54 -14.63
N VAL A 63 -12.43 -10.38 -15.60
CA VAL A 63 -13.55 -11.35 -15.51
C VAL A 63 -13.21 -12.48 -14.53
N ALA A 64 -12.03 -13.10 -14.68
CA ALA A 64 -11.62 -14.23 -13.85
C ALA A 64 -11.47 -13.89 -12.36
N GLN A 65 -11.14 -12.64 -12.04
CA GLN A 65 -10.94 -12.18 -10.66
C GLN A 65 -12.20 -11.57 -10.03
N GLN A 66 -13.37 -11.69 -10.64
CA GLN A 66 -14.64 -11.18 -10.10
C GLN A 66 -14.88 -11.59 -8.62
N PRO A 67 -14.64 -12.84 -8.19
CA PRO A 67 -14.80 -13.21 -6.78
C PRO A 67 -13.88 -12.43 -5.82
N MET A 68 -12.69 -12.03 -6.25
CA MET A 68 -11.77 -11.22 -5.44
C MET A 68 -12.27 -9.78 -5.30
N TYR A 69 -12.86 -9.19 -6.34
CA TYR A 69 -13.49 -7.87 -6.23
C TYR A 69 -14.68 -7.88 -5.28
N GLU A 70 -15.51 -8.93 -5.33
CA GLU A 70 -16.63 -9.11 -4.40
C GLU A 70 -16.14 -9.26 -2.95
N ALA A 71 -15.12 -10.07 -2.73
CA ALA A 71 -14.53 -10.25 -1.42
C ALA A 71 -13.91 -8.95 -0.88
N LEU A 72 -13.20 -8.17 -1.73
CA LEU A 72 -12.72 -6.84 -1.38
C LEU A 72 -13.87 -5.90 -1.03
N ALA A 73 -14.93 -5.86 -1.86
CA ALA A 73 -16.10 -5.03 -1.62
C ALA A 73 -16.75 -5.29 -0.25
N HIS A 74 -16.81 -6.55 0.18
CA HIS A 74 -17.31 -6.94 1.51
C HIS A 74 -16.32 -6.69 2.65
N ARG A 75 -15.03 -6.76 2.37
CA ARG A 75 -13.97 -6.60 3.38
C ARG A 75 -13.71 -5.15 3.76
N LEU A 76 -13.91 -4.22 2.83
CA LEU A 76 -13.61 -2.80 3.00
C LEU A 76 -14.67 -2.09 3.85
N PRO A 77 -14.29 -1.05 4.63
CA PRO A 77 -15.24 -0.26 5.43
C PRO A 77 -16.18 0.54 4.53
N SER A 78 -17.48 0.57 4.88
CA SER A 78 -18.55 1.17 4.05
C SER A 78 -18.41 2.68 3.83
N ASP A 79 -17.79 3.39 4.77
CA ASP A 79 -17.74 4.85 4.81
C ASP A 79 -16.34 5.41 4.52
N ALA A 80 -15.50 4.63 3.83
CA ALA A 80 -14.15 5.05 3.51
C ALA A 80 -14.09 6.15 2.44
N CYS A 81 -13.11 7.05 2.57
CA CYS A 81 -12.69 7.93 1.49
C CYS A 81 -11.85 7.15 0.47
N TRP A 82 -12.14 7.32 -0.82
CA TRP A 82 -11.44 6.59 -1.86
C TRP A 82 -10.41 7.43 -2.59
N PHE A 83 -9.22 6.84 -2.77
CA PHE A 83 -8.11 7.43 -3.50
C PHE A 83 -7.57 6.47 -4.55
N ILE A 84 -7.14 7.03 -5.67
CA ILE A 84 -6.49 6.33 -6.77
C ILE A 84 -5.27 7.13 -7.20
N THR A 85 -4.35 6.53 -7.91
CA THR A 85 -3.30 7.27 -8.60
C THR A 85 -3.79 7.79 -9.96
N PRO A 86 -3.07 8.70 -10.65
CA PRO A 86 -3.44 9.15 -12.00
C PRO A 86 -3.56 8.03 -13.04
N LEU A 87 -2.97 6.84 -12.79
CA LEU A 87 -2.89 5.76 -13.76
C LEU A 87 -4.20 4.99 -13.90
N SER A 88 -4.60 4.70 -15.13
CA SER A 88 -5.88 4.06 -15.49
C SER A 88 -6.10 2.73 -14.77
N ARG A 89 -5.07 1.93 -14.57
CA ARG A 89 -5.14 0.63 -13.88
C ARG A 89 -5.65 0.73 -12.44
N THR A 90 -5.36 1.82 -11.73
CA THR A 90 -5.87 2.03 -10.36
C THR A 90 -7.33 2.45 -10.38
N ARG A 91 -7.72 3.30 -11.31
CA ARG A 91 -9.11 3.72 -11.53
C ARG A 91 -9.98 2.53 -11.90
N SER A 92 -9.55 1.73 -12.89
CA SER A 92 -10.29 0.55 -13.34
C SER A 92 -10.43 -0.51 -12.24
N THR A 93 -9.40 -0.68 -11.39
CA THR A 93 -9.49 -1.58 -10.23
C THR A 93 -10.49 -1.06 -9.19
N ALA A 94 -10.44 0.24 -8.86
CA ALA A 94 -11.40 0.84 -7.92
C ALA A 94 -12.84 0.68 -8.43
N GLN A 95 -13.07 0.95 -9.72
CA GLN A 95 -14.38 0.79 -10.35
C GLN A 95 -14.88 -0.67 -10.31
N ALA A 96 -13.98 -1.64 -10.56
CA ALA A 96 -14.33 -3.06 -10.48
C ALA A 96 -14.80 -3.47 -9.06
N ILE A 97 -14.08 -3.02 -8.02
CA ILE A 97 -14.48 -3.28 -6.62
C ILE A 97 -15.81 -2.61 -6.29
N GLN A 98 -16.01 -1.36 -6.73
CA GLN A 98 -17.26 -0.64 -6.49
C GLN A 98 -18.45 -1.33 -7.18
N ASN A 99 -18.27 -1.79 -8.41
CA ASN A 99 -19.29 -2.52 -9.17
C ASN A 99 -19.58 -3.91 -8.59
N ALA A 100 -18.62 -4.51 -7.91
CA ALA A 100 -18.72 -5.84 -7.30
C ALA A 100 -19.47 -5.86 -5.94
N GLY A 101 -20.12 -4.76 -5.56
CA GLY A 101 -21.00 -4.71 -4.39
C GLY A 101 -20.66 -3.66 -3.34
N TYR A 102 -19.50 -2.97 -3.44
CA TYR A 102 -19.20 -1.86 -2.52
C TYR A 102 -20.14 -0.66 -2.72
N GLY A 103 -20.61 -0.45 -3.94
CA GLY A 103 -21.39 0.71 -4.36
C GLY A 103 -20.51 1.88 -4.83
N SER A 104 -21.08 2.73 -5.66
CA SER A 104 -20.37 3.87 -6.25
C SER A 104 -19.89 4.85 -5.18
N ARG A 105 -18.65 5.29 -5.30
CA ARG A 105 -18.03 6.34 -4.48
C ARG A 105 -17.21 7.27 -5.37
N ASP A 106 -17.17 8.53 -4.99
CA ASP A 106 -16.24 9.47 -5.59
C ASP A 106 -14.81 9.07 -5.24
N VAL A 107 -13.91 9.21 -6.20
CA VAL A 107 -12.49 8.90 -6.03
C VAL A 107 -11.64 10.17 -6.17
N THR A 108 -10.75 10.40 -5.22
CA THR A 108 -9.76 11.48 -5.27
C THR A 108 -8.47 10.95 -5.89
N VAL A 109 -7.89 11.73 -6.79
CA VAL A 109 -6.58 11.40 -7.39
C VAL A 109 -5.47 11.82 -6.44
N GLU A 110 -4.61 10.86 -6.06
CA GLU A 110 -3.47 11.06 -5.16
C GLU A 110 -2.16 10.68 -5.87
N PRO A 111 -1.47 11.65 -6.50
CA PRO A 111 -0.21 11.39 -7.22
C PRO A 111 0.92 10.92 -6.31
N GLY A 112 0.89 11.26 -5.03
CA GLY A 112 1.89 10.84 -4.06
C GLY A 112 1.94 9.33 -3.83
N MET A 113 0.95 8.58 -4.30
CA MET A 113 0.89 7.12 -4.22
C MET A 113 1.17 6.41 -5.55
N LEU A 114 1.78 7.12 -6.54
CA LEU A 114 2.23 6.54 -7.80
C LEU A 114 3.27 5.43 -7.61
N GLU A 115 3.41 4.57 -8.63
CA GLU A 115 4.50 3.60 -8.71
C GLU A 115 5.85 4.32 -8.88
N GLN A 116 6.94 3.59 -8.74
CA GLN A 116 8.28 4.08 -9.00
C GLN A 116 8.39 4.58 -10.44
N GLU A 117 8.85 5.82 -10.63
CA GLU A 117 9.21 6.37 -11.94
C GLU A 117 10.53 5.74 -12.40
N LEU A 118 10.49 5.03 -13.52
CA LEU A 118 11.66 4.32 -14.03
C LEU A 118 12.42 5.13 -15.10
N GLY A 119 12.03 6.37 -15.36
CA GLY A 119 12.72 7.28 -16.27
C GLY A 119 13.02 6.64 -17.63
N GLU A 120 14.28 6.71 -18.06
CA GLU A 120 14.73 6.14 -19.35
C GLU A 120 14.64 4.61 -19.44
N TRP A 121 14.36 3.93 -18.33
CA TRP A 121 14.24 2.47 -18.32
C TRP A 121 12.79 2.01 -18.52
N GLN A 122 11.82 2.91 -18.56
CA GLN A 122 10.45 2.56 -18.89
C GLN A 122 10.36 2.00 -20.30
N GLY A 123 9.64 0.88 -20.45
CA GLY A 123 9.48 0.18 -21.74
C GLY A 123 10.62 -0.78 -22.09
N LEU A 124 11.72 -0.81 -21.34
CA LEU A 124 12.76 -1.82 -21.55
C LEU A 124 12.25 -3.21 -21.17
N SER A 125 12.58 -4.21 -21.99
CA SER A 125 12.27 -5.60 -21.70
C SER A 125 13.03 -6.09 -20.46
N HIS A 126 12.50 -7.14 -19.80
CA HIS A 126 13.18 -7.79 -18.67
C HIS A 126 14.55 -8.39 -19.03
N GLY A 127 14.84 -8.59 -20.33
CA GLY A 127 16.15 -9.04 -20.80
C GLY A 127 17.17 -7.91 -21.05
N GLU A 128 16.68 -6.69 -21.29
CA GLU A 128 17.52 -5.54 -21.62
C GLU A 128 17.85 -4.67 -20.39
N PHE A 129 16.86 -4.45 -19.53
CA PHE A 129 17.01 -3.55 -18.40
C PHE A 129 18.15 -3.98 -17.44
N PRO A 130 18.42 -5.29 -17.15
CA PRO A 130 19.52 -5.67 -16.25
C PRO A 130 20.91 -5.21 -16.72
N LYS A 131 21.07 -4.95 -18.04
CA LYS A 131 22.31 -4.44 -18.62
C LYS A 131 22.55 -2.96 -18.32
N ARG A 132 21.56 -2.27 -17.77
CA ARG A 132 21.61 -0.86 -17.40
C ARG A 132 21.93 -0.64 -15.93
N LEU A 133 21.82 -1.68 -15.11
CA LEU A 133 22.03 -1.58 -13.66
C LEU A 133 23.49 -1.22 -13.34
N GLU A 134 23.65 -0.25 -12.44
CA GLU A 134 24.95 0.09 -11.83
C GLU A 134 25.20 -0.71 -10.56
N ARG A 135 24.13 -1.19 -9.92
CA ARG A 135 24.15 -1.98 -8.70
C ARG A 135 23.60 -3.38 -8.91
N ALA A 136 23.99 -4.32 -8.07
CA ALA A 136 23.36 -5.63 -8.05
C ALA A 136 21.85 -5.48 -7.71
N PRO A 137 20.94 -6.15 -8.43
CA PRO A 137 19.54 -6.10 -8.12
C PRO A 137 19.26 -6.70 -6.75
N HIS A 138 18.16 -6.28 -6.13
CA HIS A 138 17.68 -6.92 -4.92
C HIS A 138 17.20 -8.34 -5.23
N TYR A 139 17.31 -9.27 -4.25
CA TYR A 139 16.93 -10.68 -4.49
C TYR A 139 15.46 -10.87 -4.93
N PHE A 140 14.56 -10.05 -4.42
CA PHE A 140 13.12 -10.14 -4.69
C PHE A 140 12.57 -8.98 -5.54
N TRP A 141 13.43 -8.09 -6.02
CA TRP A 141 13.04 -6.92 -6.78
C TRP A 141 14.03 -6.64 -7.89
N PRO A 142 13.59 -6.13 -9.05
CA PRO A 142 14.50 -5.92 -10.18
C PRO A 142 15.63 -4.92 -9.91
N LEU A 143 15.45 -3.99 -8.98
CA LEU A 143 16.42 -2.97 -8.61
C LEU A 143 16.77 -3.08 -7.12
N SER A 144 17.96 -2.61 -6.72
CA SER A 144 18.23 -2.31 -5.31
C SER A 144 17.47 -1.05 -4.87
N GLY A 145 17.31 -0.84 -3.57
CA GLY A 145 16.63 0.34 -3.05
C GLY A 145 17.29 1.66 -3.41
N GLU A 146 18.60 1.64 -3.65
CA GLU A 146 19.42 2.81 -4.03
C GLU A 146 19.53 3.01 -5.55
N GLU A 147 19.21 1.99 -6.36
CA GLU A 147 19.32 2.08 -7.81
C GLU A 147 18.34 3.14 -8.34
N LYS A 148 18.88 4.11 -9.08
CA LYS A 148 18.10 5.23 -9.61
C LYS A 148 18.23 5.29 -11.13
N PRO A 149 17.16 4.93 -11.87
CA PRO A 149 17.14 5.10 -13.31
C PRO A 149 17.37 6.56 -13.72
N PRO A 150 18.06 6.84 -14.82
CA PRO A 150 18.20 8.19 -15.32
C PRO A 150 16.83 8.84 -15.57
N GLY A 151 16.61 10.02 -14.99
CA GLY A 151 15.32 10.72 -15.05
C GLY A 151 14.21 10.10 -14.22
N GLY A 152 14.51 9.07 -13.41
CA GLY A 152 13.55 8.35 -12.57
C GLY A 152 13.77 8.50 -11.06
N GLU A 153 13.15 7.62 -10.30
CA GLU A 153 13.23 7.54 -8.83
C GLU A 153 13.98 6.27 -8.39
N SER A 154 14.76 6.36 -7.31
CA SER A 154 15.12 5.19 -6.52
C SER A 154 13.94 4.76 -5.61
N MET A 155 13.98 3.55 -5.04
CA MET A 155 13.00 3.17 -4.01
C MET A 155 13.12 4.03 -2.75
N ILE A 156 14.29 4.60 -2.46
CA ILE A 156 14.47 5.58 -1.38
C ILE A 156 13.64 6.84 -1.67
N ASP A 157 13.68 7.35 -2.91
CA ASP A 157 12.86 8.51 -3.33
C ASP A 157 11.36 8.19 -3.20
N VAL A 158 10.93 7.00 -3.63
CA VAL A 158 9.55 6.53 -3.47
C VAL A 158 9.15 6.47 -1.99
N CYS A 159 10.02 5.94 -1.11
CA CYS A 159 9.75 5.92 0.34
C CYS A 159 9.57 7.33 0.91
N ALA A 160 10.38 8.30 0.50
CA ALA A 160 10.26 9.68 0.95
C ALA A 160 8.92 10.31 0.49
N ARG A 161 8.57 10.14 -0.79
CA ARG A 161 7.32 10.66 -1.38
C ARG A 161 6.08 10.04 -0.74
N VAL A 162 6.05 8.72 -0.64
CA VAL A 162 4.92 7.99 -0.07
C VAL A 162 4.78 8.29 1.43
N GLY A 163 5.88 8.30 2.18
CA GLY A 163 5.86 8.64 3.60
C GLY A 163 5.26 10.05 3.85
N SER A 164 5.74 11.06 3.11
CA SER A 164 5.18 12.42 3.19
C SER A 164 3.68 12.46 2.84
N THR A 165 3.26 11.64 1.87
CA THR A 165 1.85 11.54 1.47
C THR A 165 0.99 10.93 2.56
N LEU A 166 1.45 9.85 3.19
CA LEU A 166 0.73 9.19 4.29
C LEU A 166 0.57 10.13 5.50
N GLU A 167 1.62 10.86 5.88
CA GLU A 167 1.54 11.84 6.98
C GLU A 167 0.54 12.96 6.68
N ARG A 168 0.58 13.51 5.45
CA ARG A 168 -0.36 14.53 5.00
C ARG A 168 -1.81 14.03 5.00
N LEU A 169 -2.05 12.82 4.49
CA LEU A 169 -3.39 12.21 4.48
C LEU A 169 -3.87 11.90 5.90
N ALA A 170 -3.01 11.40 6.78
CA ALA A 170 -3.36 11.16 8.19
C ALA A 170 -3.79 12.44 8.89
N GLY A 171 -3.12 13.57 8.62
CA GLY A 171 -3.49 14.87 9.16
C GLY A 171 -4.76 15.46 8.54
N ALA A 172 -5.02 15.21 7.25
CA ALA A 172 -6.20 15.73 6.55
C ALA A 172 -7.49 14.93 6.83
N TYR A 173 -7.36 13.62 7.11
CA TYR A 173 -8.46 12.69 7.35
C TYR A 173 -8.36 11.99 8.70
N PRO A 174 -8.29 12.74 9.83
CA PRO A 174 -8.10 12.16 11.14
C PRO A 174 -9.28 11.24 11.51
N LYS A 175 -8.95 10.06 12.04
CA LYS A 175 -9.93 9.06 12.49
C LYS A 175 -10.87 8.54 11.39
N GLN A 176 -10.41 8.55 10.15
CA GLN A 176 -11.17 8.05 9.00
C GLN A 176 -10.48 6.83 8.37
N ASP A 177 -11.28 6.00 7.74
CA ASP A 177 -10.83 4.93 6.88
C ASP A 177 -10.61 5.47 5.45
N MET A 178 -9.46 5.17 4.86
CA MET A 178 -9.08 5.57 3.51
C MET A 178 -8.72 4.34 2.69
N VAL A 179 -9.43 4.11 1.59
CA VAL A 179 -9.10 3.08 0.60
C VAL A 179 -8.23 3.70 -0.49
N LEU A 180 -7.03 3.19 -0.68
CA LEU A 180 -6.08 3.67 -1.69
C LEU A 180 -5.76 2.54 -2.65
N VAL A 181 -6.21 2.64 -3.89
CA VAL A 181 -5.79 1.72 -4.95
C VAL A 181 -4.49 2.24 -5.54
N SER A 182 -3.41 1.47 -5.37
CA SER A 182 -2.04 1.88 -5.66
C SER A 182 -1.23 0.73 -6.28
N HIS A 183 0.08 0.68 -6.05
CA HIS A 183 1.05 -0.14 -6.75
C HIS A 183 1.96 -0.89 -5.78
N GLY A 184 2.65 -1.91 -6.29
CA GLY A 184 3.51 -2.77 -5.48
C GLY A 184 4.68 -2.04 -4.82
N GLY A 185 5.36 -1.16 -5.54
CA GLY A 185 6.47 -0.35 -5.00
C GLY A 185 5.98 0.66 -3.96
N ALA A 186 4.90 1.39 -4.27
CA ALA A 186 4.32 2.38 -3.36
C ALA A 186 3.81 1.73 -2.05
N ILE A 187 3.20 0.54 -2.10
CA ILE A 187 2.75 -0.17 -0.88
C ILE A 187 3.96 -0.63 -0.04
N ARG A 188 5.04 -1.10 -0.67
CA ARG A 188 6.30 -1.40 0.05
C ARG A 188 6.89 -0.15 0.69
N ALA A 189 6.87 0.97 0.00
CA ALA A 189 7.30 2.26 0.55
C ALA A 189 6.44 2.70 1.75
N ALA A 190 5.13 2.46 1.71
CA ALA A 190 4.23 2.69 2.83
C ALA A 190 4.59 1.81 4.05
N LEU A 191 4.93 0.55 3.83
CA LEU A 191 5.43 -0.35 4.88
C LEU A 191 6.79 0.11 5.44
N ALA A 192 7.70 0.57 4.56
CA ALA A 192 8.99 1.13 4.97
C ALA A 192 8.79 2.32 5.92
N HIS A 193 7.88 3.23 5.58
CA HIS A 193 7.54 4.39 6.40
C HIS A 193 6.93 3.96 7.76
N ALA A 194 5.92 3.11 7.75
CA ALA A 194 5.21 2.68 8.95
C ALA A 194 6.12 1.93 9.95
N LEU A 195 7.03 1.09 9.44
CA LEU A 195 7.94 0.28 10.25
C LEU A 195 9.29 0.95 10.51
N LYS A 196 9.58 2.10 9.88
CA LYS A 196 10.88 2.80 9.93
C LYS A 196 12.05 1.90 9.51
N ILE A 197 11.83 1.09 8.48
CA ILE A 197 12.83 0.19 7.90
C ILE A 197 13.39 0.75 6.59
N SER A 198 14.54 0.21 6.14
CA SER A 198 15.14 0.63 4.87
C SER A 198 14.27 0.23 3.67
N ALA A 199 14.47 0.93 2.53
CA ALA A 199 13.85 0.57 1.26
C ALA A 199 14.14 -0.88 0.88
N ASP A 200 15.41 -1.34 0.98
CA ASP A 200 15.79 -2.72 0.69
C ASP A 200 15.07 -3.73 1.60
N THR A 201 14.95 -3.44 2.89
CA THR A 201 14.19 -4.31 3.82
C THR A 201 12.72 -4.41 3.38
N ALA A 202 12.12 -3.33 2.93
CA ALA A 202 10.72 -3.33 2.48
C ALA A 202 10.53 -4.12 1.17
N LEU A 203 11.55 -4.27 0.33
CA LEU A 203 11.49 -5.09 -0.88
C LEU A 203 11.30 -6.60 -0.59
N HIS A 204 11.53 -7.07 0.63
CA HIS A 204 11.22 -8.44 1.05
C HIS A 204 9.73 -8.73 1.17
N PHE A 205 8.86 -7.73 1.28
CA PHE A 205 7.42 -7.98 1.34
C PHE A 205 6.86 -8.38 -0.02
N SER A 206 6.10 -9.47 -0.04
CA SER A 206 5.27 -9.82 -1.20
C SER A 206 4.02 -8.95 -1.20
N ILE A 207 3.70 -8.34 -2.34
CA ILE A 207 2.47 -7.55 -2.55
C ILE A 207 1.86 -8.03 -3.86
N GLN A 208 0.86 -8.89 -3.78
CA GLN A 208 0.19 -9.46 -4.96
C GLN A 208 -0.87 -8.50 -5.53
N ASN A 209 -1.25 -8.68 -6.80
CA ASN A 209 -2.39 -7.95 -7.36
C ASN A 209 -3.66 -8.25 -6.56
N LEU A 210 -4.50 -7.24 -6.33
CA LEU A 210 -5.71 -7.28 -5.50
C LEU A 210 -5.47 -7.65 -4.03
N SER A 211 -4.21 -7.74 -3.57
CA SER A 211 -3.94 -7.90 -2.16
C SER A 211 -4.22 -6.62 -1.38
N LEU A 212 -4.61 -6.80 -0.14
CA LEU A 212 -4.91 -5.75 0.82
C LEU A 212 -3.79 -5.67 1.88
N THR A 213 -3.29 -4.46 2.11
CA THR A 213 -2.37 -4.13 3.20
C THR A 213 -3.02 -3.04 4.04
N ILE A 214 -3.06 -3.21 5.36
CA ILE A 214 -3.73 -2.27 6.26
C ILE A 214 -2.72 -1.66 7.22
N LEU A 215 -2.66 -0.32 7.20
CA LEU A 215 -1.87 0.48 8.14
C LEU A 215 -2.81 1.31 9.00
N GLU A 216 -2.42 1.54 10.24
CA GLU A 216 -3.07 2.45 11.16
C GLU A 216 -2.11 3.53 11.66
N CYS A 217 -2.63 4.73 11.78
CA CYS A 217 -1.92 5.86 12.39
C CYS A 217 -2.68 6.33 13.64
N HIS A 218 -2.01 6.20 14.79
CA HIS A 218 -2.47 6.63 16.11
C HIS A 218 -1.62 7.82 16.55
N ASP A 219 -2.08 9.04 16.31
CA ASP A 219 -1.38 10.25 16.68
C ASP A 219 0.11 10.28 16.25
N GLY A 220 0.36 9.88 14.99
CA GLY A 220 1.70 9.79 14.40
C GLY A 220 2.47 8.50 14.71
N ILE A 221 1.89 7.58 15.48
CA ILE A 221 2.45 6.25 15.70
C ILE A 221 1.80 5.27 14.74
N TRP A 222 2.62 4.62 13.94
CA TRP A 222 2.16 3.71 12.89
C TRP A 222 2.13 2.25 13.36
N ARG A 223 1.11 1.53 12.93
CA ARG A 223 0.96 0.07 13.12
C ARG A 223 0.64 -0.59 11.79
N VAL A 224 1.25 -1.73 11.51
CA VAL A 224 0.89 -2.61 10.40
C VAL A 224 -0.09 -3.65 10.95
N VAL A 225 -1.30 -3.69 10.40
CA VAL A 225 -2.37 -4.62 10.82
C VAL A 225 -2.28 -5.91 10.02
N THR A 226 -2.15 -5.79 8.70
CA THR A 226 -1.97 -6.93 7.80
C THR A 226 -1.17 -6.53 6.57
N VAL A 227 -0.53 -7.52 5.94
CA VAL A 227 0.24 -7.33 4.70
C VAL A 227 -0.15 -8.43 3.73
N ASN A 228 -0.43 -8.03 2.47
CA ASN A 228 -0.68 -8.98 1.38
C ASN A 228 -1.84 -9.95 1.64
N GLU A 229 -2.87 -9.53 2.36
CA GLU A 229 -4.11 -10.29 2.55
C GLU A 229 -4.80 -10.46 1.19
N LEU A 230 -5.17 -11.68 0.85
CA LEU A 230 -5.97 -11.99 -0.34
C LEU A 230 -7.40 -12.32 0.11
N PRO A 231 -8.32 -11.36 0.11
CA PRO A 231 -9.69 -11.59 0.52
C PRO A 231 -10.37 -12.62 -0.39
N GLY A 232 -11.04 -13.61 0.21
CA GLY A 232 -11.78 -14.64 -0.53
C GLY A 232 -10.97 -15.86 -0.97
N ILE A 233 -9.70 -15.98 -0.55
CA ILE A 233 -8.88 -17.17 -0.74
C ILE A 233 -8.62 -17.84 0.61
#